data_ebb2f378265ab7e0aeb2d7b3f3d863e2
#
_entry.id   ebb2f378265ab7e0aeb2d7b3f3d863e2
#
_cell.length_a   1.000
_cell.length_b   1.000
_cell.length_c   1.000
_cell.angle_alpha   90.00
_cell.angle_beta   90.00
_cell.angle_gamma   90.00
#
_symmetry.space_group_name_H-M   'P 1'
#
loop_
_entity.id
_entity.type
_entity.pdbx_description
1 polymer ?
#
loop_
_entity_poly.entity_id
_entity_poly.type
_entity_poly.pdbx_seq_one_letter_code
_entity_poly.pdbx_strand_id
1 'polypeptide(L)'
;TAWQKATIETRTGVCLEILHRLNQRSFEMACAVMHTTGQGFMMAFQAGGPHAQDRGLEAVSYAYREMKRCPATATWQKRVSKTETVTLEKTWRIIPRGISVTVGCSTFPTWNSYPGIFASLVTGNAVIVKPHPGAVLPLAITVEVMREVLAEAGFDPNVITLVCDSHDDPVAQDLVTRPDIGIVDCTGGNPFGDWIEAHARQARVYTEKAGVNSIVLDGTDDVRGTTGNIAFSLCLFSGQMCTTPQNIYIPEGGIDTPEGRMSFDDAAAAIVKAVDWFVSDPARAAEVSGAIQSTHTAARIDAARK
;
A
#
# COMPACT_ATOMS: atom_id res chain seq x y z
N THR A 1 -25.60 3.16 -9.04
CA THR A 1 -24.98 2.43 -10.18
C THR A 1 -25.30 0.96 -10.13
N ALA A 2 -25.21 0.24 -11.28
CA ALA A 2 -25.35 -1.23 -11.32
C ALA A 2 -24.32 -1.92 -10.40
N TRP A 3 -23.10 -1.41 -10.35
CA TRP A 3 -22.02 -1.90 -9.47
C TRP A 3 -22.41 -1.89 -7.98
N GLN A 4 -22.98 -0.82 -7.49
CA GLN A 4 -23.46 -0.72 -6.09
C GLN A 4 -24.55 -1.73 -5.75
N LYS A 5 -25.36 -2.09 -6.73
CA LYS A 5 -26.49 -3.04 -6.59
C LYS A 5 -26.08 -4.50 -6.79
N ALA A 6 -24.88 -4.75 -7.35
CA ALA A 6 -24.36 -6.09 -7.53
C ALA A 6 -24.18 -6.80 -6.18
N THR A 7 -24.31 -8.15 -6.20
CA THR A 7 -24.12 -8.95 -4.99
C THR A 7 -22.68 -8.87 -4.48
N ILE A 8 -22.46 -9.21 -3.22
CA ILE A 8 -21.12 -9.28 -2.63
C ILE A 8 -20.26 -10.27 -3.43
N GLU A 9 -20.83 -11.42 -3.76
CA GLU A 9 -20.18 -12.49 -4.53
C GLU A 9 -19.78 -12.02 -5.94
N THR A 10 -20.65 -11.30 -6.63
CA THR A 10 -20.36 -10.77 -7.97
C THR A 10 -19.20 -9.77 -7.91
N ARG A 11 -19.22 -8.81 -6.98
CA ARG A 11 -18.14 -7.85 -6.85
C ARG A 11 -16.81 -8.51 -6.46
N THR A 12 -16.88 -9.49 -5.56
CA THR A 12 -15.71 -10.29 -5.19
C THR A 12 -15.14 -11.05 -6.38
N GLY A 13 -15.98 -11.74 -7.15
CA GLY A 13 -15.56 -12.48 -8.34
C GLY A 13 -14.88 -11.60 -9.39
N VAL A 14 -15.44 -10.42 -9.66
CA VAL A 14 -14.83 -9.43 -10.57
C VAL A 14 -13.49 -8.96 -10.05
N CYS A 15 -13.35 -8.67 -8.75
CA CYS A 15 -12.06 -8.27 -8.17
C CYS A 15 -11.02 -9.39 -8.24
N LEU A 16 -11.42 -10.65 -8.06
CA LEU A 16 -10.51 -11.80 -8.21
C LEU A 16 -10.07 -11.99 -9.67
N GLU A 17 -10.96 -11.80 -10.65
CA GLU A 17 -10.60 -11.84 -12.07
C GLU A 17 -9.61 -10.71 -12.43
N ILE A 18 -9.82 -9.51 -11.91
CA ILE A 18 -8.86 -8.41 -12.08
C ILE A 18 -7.48 -8.81 -11.56
N LEU A 19 -7.40 -9.34 -10.35
CA LEU A 19 -6.14 -9.80 -9.75
C LEU A 19 -5.49 -10.91 -10.57
N HIS A 20 -6.30 -11.85 -11.09
CA HIS A 20 -5.81 -12.90 -11.98
C HIS A 20 -5.15 -12.34 -13.25
N ARG A 21 -5.80 -11.39 -13.93
CA ARG A 21 -5.22 -10.76 -15.14
C ARG A 21 -3.98 -9.91 -14.83
N LEU A 22 -3.98 -9.18 -13.72
CA LEU A 22 -2.79 -8.46 -13.27
C LEU A 22 -1.62 -9.42 -12.99
N ASN A 23 -1.90 -10.60 -12.43
CA ASN A 23 -0.88 -11.63 -12.22
C ASN A 23 -0.24 -12.12 -13.52
N GLN A 24 -1.02 -12.25 -14.58
CA GLN A 24 -0.52 -12.61 -15.90
C GLN A 24 0.40 -11.53 -16.51
N ARG A 25 0.28 -10.28 -16.06
CA ARG A 25 1.11 -9.12 -16.49
C ARG A 25 2.20 -8.75 -15.48
N SER A 26 2.59 -9.66 -14.56
CA SER A 26 3.55 -9.35 -13.48
C SER A 26 4.91 -8.88 -13.97
N PHE A 27 5.43 -9.44 -15.07
CA PHE A 27 6.71 -8.99 -15.65
C PHE A 27 6.60 -7.60 -16.29
N GLU A 28 5.50 -7.33 -16.98
CA GLU A 28 5.24 -5.99 -17.53
C GLU A 28 5.11 -4.96 -16.40
N MET A 29 4.41 -5.32 -15.34
CA MET A 29 4.29 -4.48 -14.15
C MET A 29 5.64 -4.21 -13.50
N ALA A 30 6.50 -5.23 -13.41
CA ALA A 30 7.87 -5.07 -12.92
C ALA A 30 8.66 -4.05 -13.75
N CYS A 31 8.61 -4.15 -15.08
CA CYS A 31 9.25 -3.19 -15.96
C CYS A 31 8.68 -1.77 -15.79
N ALA A 32 7.35 -1.63 -15.70
CA ALA A 32 6.70 -0.35 -15.46
C ALA A 32 7.13 0.29 -14.13
N VAL A 33 7.23 -0.52 -13.07
CA VAL A 33 7.71 -0.06 -11.75
C VAL A 33 9.19 0.33 -11.82
N MET A 34 10.06 -0.50 -12.41
CA MET A 34 11.48 -0.18 -12.58
C MET A 34 11.68 1.18 -13.26
N HIS A 35 11.02 1.40 -14.39
CA HIS A 35 11.20 2.61 -15.18
C HIS A 35 10.68 3.88 -14.51
N THR A 36 9.66 3.75 -13.66
CA THR A 36 9.04 4.91 -13.00
C THR A 36 9.57 5.18 -11.60
N THR A 37 10.05 4.14 -10.89
CA THR A 37 10.48 4.30 -9.49
C THR A 37 11.99 4.21 -9.30
N GLY A 38 12.71 3.63 -10.27
CA GLY A 38 14.14 3.37 -10.16
C GLY A 38 14.49 2.16 -9.29
N GLN A 39 13.54 1.29 -8.96
CA GLN A 39 13.80 0.04 -8.25
C GLN A 39 14.62 -0.92 -9.09
N GLY A 40 15.47 -1.75 -8.44
CA GLY A 40 16.05 -2.93 -9.07
C GLY A 40 14.97 -3.95 -9.45
N PHE A 41 15.25 -4.80 -10.47
CA PHE A 41 14.25 -5.71 -11.04
C PHE A 41 13.58 -6.61 -9.99
N MET A 42 14.35 -7.23 -9.10
CA MET A 42 13.80 -8.16 -8.10
C MET A 42 12.79 -7.48 -7.16
N MET A 43 13.13 -6.27 -6.70
CA MET A 43 12.22 -5.48 -5.87
C MET A 43 10.98 -5.06 -6.67
N ALA A 44 11.16 -4.53 -7.87
CA ALA A 44 10.07 -4.09 -8.73
C ALA A 44 9.13 -5.24 -9.11
N PHE A 45 9.68 -6.44 -9.38
CA PHE A 45 8.89 -7.64 -9.66
C PHE A 45 8.11 -8.09 -8.43
N GLN A 46 8.78 -8.28 -7.30
CA GLN A 46 8.13 -8.78 -6.09
C GLN A 46 7.11 -7.78 -5.55
N ALA A 47 7.51 -6.56 -5.25
CA ALA A 47 6.65 -5.56 -4.64
C ALA A 47 5.65 -4.96 -5.65
N GLY A 48 6.05 -4.76 -6.90
CA GLY A 48 5.18 -4.18 -7.93
C GLY A 48 4.19 -5.17 -8.52
N GLY A 49 4.55 -6.46 -8.59
CA GLY A 49 3.75 -7.54 -9.15
C GLY A 49 3.11 -8.44 -8.08
N PRO A 50 3.64 -9.66 -7.81
CA PRO A 50 2.95 -10.67 -6.99
C PRO A 50 2.53 -10.19 -5.61
N HIS A 51 3.41 -9.52 -4.86
CA HIS A 51 3.06 -9.08 -3.51
C HIS A 51 2.05 -7.92 -3.49
N ALA A 52 2.05 -7.05 -4.52
CA ALA A 52 0.98 -6.05 -4.64
C ALA A 52 -0.38 -6.74 -4.86
N GLN A 53 -0.41 -7.81 -5.65
CA GLN A 53 -1.61 -8.60 -5.87
C GLN A 53 -2.06 -9.33 -4.60
N ASP A 54 -1.13 -9.85 -3.80
CA ASP A 54 -1.45 -10.42 -2.48
C ASP A 54 -2.12 -9.37 -1.58
N ARG A 55 -1.64 -8.12 -1.58
CA ARG A 55 -2.25 -7.02 -0.86
C ARG A 55 -3.68 -6.71 -1.35
N GLY A 56 -3.89 -6.76 -2.66
CA GLY A 56 -5.23 -6.64 -3.25
C GLY A 56 -6.14 -7.80 -2.86
N LEU A 57 -5.64 -9.04 -2.92
CA LEU A 57 -6.37 -10.24 -2.52
C LEU A 57 -6.74 -10.23 -1.04
N GLU A 58 -5.82 -9.82 -0.18
CA GLU A 58 -6.04 -9.64 1.25
C GLU A 58 -7.18 -8.64 1.51
N ALA A 59 -7.15 -7.48 0.84
CA ALA A 59 -8.19 -6.47 0.95
C ALA A 59 -9.57 -6.99 0.51
N VAL A 60 -9.64 -7.74 -0.61
CA VAL A 60 -10.87 -8.40 -1.09
C VAL A 60 -11.38 -9.41 -0.06
N SER A 61 -10.49 -10.24 0.48
CA SER A 61 -10.83 -11.30 1.44
C SER A 61 -11.37 -10.73 2.74
N TYR A 62 -10.72 -9.70 3.30
CA TYR A 62 -11.20 -9.03 4.51
C TYR A 62 -12.53 -8.32 4.28
N ALA A 63 -12.67 -7.62 3.16
CA ALA A 63 -13.94 -6.96 2.83
C ALA A 63 -15.07 -7.97 2.66
N TYR A 64 -14.84 -9.09 1.97
CA TYR A 64 -15.81 -10.17 1.83
C TYR A 64 -16.24 -10.69 3.21
N ARG A 65 -15.29 -11.05 4.08
CA ARG A 65 -15.56 -11.56 5.42
C ARG A 65 -16.39 -10.57 6.23
N GLU A 66 -16.02 -9.29 6.25
CA GLU A 66 -16.73 -8.27 7.01
C GLU A 66 -18.13 -7.99 6.46
N MET A 67 -18.30 -7.98 5.15
CA MET A 67 -19.62 -7.81 4.52
C MET A 67 -20.55 -9.00 4.80
N LYS A 68 -20.01 -10.21 4.99
CA LYS A 68 -20.79 -11.42 5.31
C LYS A 68 -21.07 -11.59 6.80
N ARG A 69 -20.52 -10.75 7.68
CA ARG A 69 -20.77 -10.82 9.13
C ARG A 69 -22.22 -10.61 9.51
N CYS A 70 -22.94 -9.76 8.78
CA CYS A 70 -24.38 -9.58 8.99
C CYS A 70 -25.15 -10.42 7.99
N PRO A 71 -26.15 -11.20 8.43
CA PRO A 71 -27.02 -11.91 7.52
C PRO A 71 -27.81 -10.91 6.68
N ALA A 72 -28.10 -11.27 5.41
CA ALA A 72 -28.90 -10.41 4.53
C ALA A 72 -30.32 -10.21 5.07
N THR A 73 -30.88 -11.24 5.71
CA THR A 73 -32.22 -11.23 6.30
C THR A 73 -32.22 -11.96 7.65
N ALA A 74 -33.10 -11.55 8.54
CA ALA A 74 -33.40 -12.29 9.77
C ALA A 74 -34.88 -12.11 10.15
N THR A 75 -35.48 -13.19 10.64
CA THR A 75 -36.84 -13.19 11.17
C THR A 75 -36.78 -13.21 12.69
N TRP A 76 -37.48 -12.28 13.32
CA TRP A 76 -37.68 -12.27 14.77
C TRP A 76 -39.13 -12.47 15.09
N GLN A 77 -39.43 -13.36 16.06
CA GLN A 77 -40.79 -13.64 16.49
C GLN A 77 -40.90 -13.47 17.99
N LYS A 78 -42.00 -12.87 18.42
CA LYS A 78 -42.37 -12.75 19.84
C LYS A 78 -43.83 -13.08 20.03
N ARG A 79 -44.10 -14.04 20.90
CA ARG A 79 -45.45 -14.30 21.38
C ARG A 79 -45.89 -13.16 22.33
N VAL A 80 -46.92 -12.43 21.98
CA VAL A 80 -47.41 -11.27 22.72
C VAL A 80 -48.67 -11.64 23.56
N SER A 81 -49.40 -12.72 23.19
CA SER A 81 -50.50 -13.28 23.97
C SER A 81 -50.60 -14.80 23.77
N LYS A 82 -51.62 -15.44 24.32
CA LYS A 82 -51.86 -16.89 24.13
C LYS A 82 -52.14 -17.25 22.68
N THR A 83 -52.67 -16.31 21.89
CA THR A 83 -53.16 -16.53 20.53
C THR A 83 -52.45 -15.69 19.50
N GLU A 84 -51.57 -14.78 19.90
CA GLU A 84 -50.95 -13.82 19.00
C GLU A 84 -49.43 -13.90 19.05
N THR A 85 -48.82 -13.91 17.88
CA THR A 85 -47.38 -13.84 17.69
C THR A 85 -47.07 -12.72 16.68
N VAL A 86 -46.20 -11.78 17.09
CA VAL A 86 -45.68 -10.76 16.21
C VAL A 86 -44.43 -11.29 15.52
N THR A 87 -44.41 -11.17 14.20
CA THR A 87 -43.25 -11.53 13.36
C THR A 87 -42.69 -10.27 12.72
N LEU A 88 -41.38 -10.06 12.85
CA LEU A 88 -40.63 -8.99 12.21
C LEU A 88 -39.59 -9.62 11.29
N GLU A 89 -39.59 -9.18 10.05
CA GLU A 89 -38.53 -9.48 9.08
C GLU A 89 -37.60 -8.30 8.97
N LYS A 90 -36.30 -8.53 9.05
CA LYS A 90 -35.26 -7.51 8.93
C LYS A 90 -34.39 -7.85 7.72
N THR A 91 -34.07 -6.81 6.97
CA THR A 91 -33.14 -6.88 5.84
C THR A 91 -31.98 -5.92 6.11
N TRP A 92 -30.74 -6.36 5.95
CA TRP A 92 -29.56 -5.51 6.01
C TRP A 92 -28.99 -5.34 4.61
N ARG A 93 -28.63 -4.12 4.32
CA ARG A 93 -27.96 -3.74 3.08
C ARG A 93 -26.67 -3.01 3.41
N ILE A 94 -25.58 -3.40 2.74
CA ILE A 94 -24.32 -2.68 2.80
C ILE A 94 -24.44 -1.51 1.82
N ILE A 95 -24.27 -0.30 2.33
CA ILE A 95 -24.36 0.93 1.55
C ILE A 95 -22.95 1.45 1.34
N PRO A 96 -22.45 1.53 0.09
CA PRO A 96 -21.19 2.17 -0.23
C PRO A 96 -21.17 3.64 0.17
N ARG A 97 -20.00 4.15 0.52
CA ARG A 97 -19.83 5.57 0.88
C ARG A 97 -19.86 6.53 -0.31
N GLY A 98 -19.76 6.00 -1.54
CA GLY A 98 -19.83 6.79 -2.75
C GLY A 98 -18.56 6.68 -3.58
N ILE A 99 -17.81 7.78 -3.69
CA ILE A 99 -16.56 7.83 -4.45
C ILE A 99 -15.36 7.74 -3.50
N SER A 100 -14.44 6.86 -3.82
CA SER A 100 -13.13 6.75 -3.16
C SER A 100 -12.05 7.37 -4.04
N VAL A 101 -11.12 8.10 -3.43
CA VAL A 101 -9.88 8.54 -4.06
C VAL A 101 -8.72 7.78 -3.44
N THR A 102 -7.94 7.07 -4.26
CA THR A 102 -6.68 6.47 -3.85
C THR A 102 -5.53 7.30 -4.40
N VAL A 103 -4.76 7.94 -3.51
CA VAL A 103 -3.57 8.73 -3.85
C VAL A 103 -2.35 7.85 -3.67
N GLY A 104 -1.73 7.48 -4.79
CA GLY A 104 -0.56 6.61 -4.82
C GLY A 104 0.75 7.36 -4.57
N CYS A 105 1.71 6.67 -3.94
CA CYS A 105 3.07 7.18 -3.74
C CYS A 105 3.98 6.87 -4.95
N SER A 106 5.15 7.52 -4.99
CA SER A 106 6.14 7.32 -6.04
C SER A 106 6.97 6.04 -5.86
N THR A 107 7.20 5.60 -4.63
CA THR A 107 8.15 4.53 -4.32
C THR A 107 7.56 3.14 -4.53
N PHE A 108 6.34 2.90 -4.10
CA PHE A 108 5.64 1.62 -4.23
C PHE A 108 4.21 1.81 -4.76
N PRO A 109 4.06 2.20 -6.05
CA PRO A 109 2.77 2.65 -6.59
C PRO A 109 1.66 1.59 -6.47
N THR A 110 1.93 0.35 -6.82
CA THR A 110 0.94 -0.75 -6.77
C THR A 110 0.78 -1.32 -5.37
N TRP A 111 1.89 -1.63 -4.68
CA TRP A 111 1.87 -2.19 -3.32
C TRP A 111 1.00 -1.39 -2.35
N ASN A 112 1.18 -0.07 -2.32
CA ASN A 112 0.46 0.81 -1.40
C ASN A 112 -0.94 1.18 -1.87
N SER A 113 -1.19 1.20 -3.19
CA SER A 113 -2.51 1.61 -3.70
C SER A 113 -3.52 0.46 -3.76
N TYR A 114 -3.07 -0.79 -3.94
CA TYR A 114 -3.99 -1.92 -4.14
C TYR A 114 -4.93 -2.16 -2.95
N PRO A 115 -4.49 -2.10 -1.68
CA PRO A 115 -5.42 -2.24 -0.56
C PRO A 115 -6.60 -1.27 -0.63
N GLY A 116 -6.33 0.01 -0.83
CA GLY A 116 -7.37 1.05 -0.92
C GLY A 116 -8.27 0.90 -2.15
N ILE A 117 -7.67 0.62 -3.31
CA ILE A 117 -8.41 0.40 -4.57
C ILE A 117 -9.35 -0.81 -4.44
N PHE A 118 -8.83 -1.97 -4.07
CA PHE A 118 -9.61 -3.21 -4.01
C PHE A 118 -10.64 -3.22 -2.89
N ALA A 119 -10.29 -2.70 -1.69
CA ALA A 119 -11.24 -2.56 -0.59
C ALA A 119 -12.41 -1.64 -0.97
N SER A 120 -12.12 -0.53 -1.62
CA SER A 120 -13.15 0.42 -2.07
C SER A 120 -14.03 -0.19 -3.16
N LEU A 121 -13.42 -0.82 -4.16
CA LEU A 121 -14.15 -1.40 -5.30
C LEU A 121 -15.06 -2.55 -4.84
N VAL A 122 -14.54 -3.54 -4.12
CA VAL A 122 -15.30 -4.72 -3.68
C VAL A 122 -16.46 -4.37 -2.73
N THR A 123 -16.33 -3.28 -1.97
CA THR A 123 -17.41 -2.77 -1.11
C THR A 123 -18.44 -1.92 -1.85
N GLY A 124 -18.29 -1.78 -3.18
CA GLY A 124 -19.28 -1.18 -4.08
C GLY A 124 -19.11 0.32 -4.32
N ASN A 125 -17.97 0.90 -3.92
CA ASN A 125 -17.65 2.28 -4.22
C ASN A 125 -17.11 2.43 -5.64
N ALA A 126 -17.27 3.60 -6.24
CA ALA A 126 -16.48 4.01 -7.40
C ALA A 126 -15.09 4.45 -6.92
N VAL A 127 -14.06 4.28 -7.75
CA VAL A 127 -12.68 4.56 -7.36
C VAL A 127 -12.02 5.49 -8.36
N ILE A 128 -11.45 6.57 -7.87
CA ILE A 128 -10.55 7.44 -8.62
C ILE A 128 -9.13 7.10 -8.16
N VAL A 129 -8.31 6.63 -9.09
CA VAL A 129 -6.90 6.35 -8.86
C VAL A 129 -6.10 7.57 -9.27
N LYS A 130 -5.42 8.18 -8.31
CA LYS A 130 -4.56 9.34 -8.51
C LYS A 130 -3.11 8.93 -8.24
N PRO A 131 -2.33 8.51 -9.27
CA PRO A 131 -0.93 8.16 -9.08
C PRO A 131 -0.08 9.38 -8.74
N HIS A 132 1.10 9.13 -8.16
CA HIS A 132 2.13 10.15 -8.09
C HIS A 132 2.61 10.52 -9.51
N PRO A 133 2.87 11.82 -9.82
CA PRO A 133 3.29 12.23 -11.17
C PRO A 133 4.50 11.46 -11.73
N GLY A 134 5.43 11.07 -10.86
CA GLY A 134 6.61 10.29 -11.23
C GLY A 134 6.37 8.78 -11.40
N ALA A 135 5.18 8.24 -11.06
CA ALA A 135 4.91 6.80 -11.07
C ALA A 135 3.50 6.48 -11.62
N VAL A 136 3.17 7.06 -12.77
CA VAL A 136 1.83 6.91 -13.39
C VAL A 136 1.64 5.54 -14.03
N LEU A 137 2.63 5.05 -14.78
CA LEU A 137 2.48 3.88 -15.64
C LEU A 137 1.98 2.61 -14.94
N PRO A 138 2.48 2.20 -13.76
CA PRO A 138 2.00 1.00 -13.09
C PRO A 138 0.51 1.06 -12.73
N LEU A 139 0.03 2.21 -12.28
CA LEU A 139 -1.38 2.39 -11.94
C LEU A 139 -2.26 2.60 -13.19
N ALA A 140 -1.71 3.13 -14.28
CA ALA A 140 -2.41 3.20 -15.56
C ALA A 140 -2.69 1.80 -16.13
N ILE A 141 -1.69 0.89 -16.13
CA ILE A 141 -1.85 -0.53 -16.49
C ILE A 141 -2.91 -1.19 -15.59
N THR A 142 -2.85 -0.92 -14.29
CA THR A 142 -3.84 -1.45 -13.33
C THR A 142 -5.25 -1.01 -13.69
N VAL A 143 -5.47 0.29 -13.91
CA VAL A 143 -6.79 0.84 -14.25
C VAL A 143 -7.29 0.32 -15.60
N GLU A 144 -6.40 0.16 -16.59
CA GLU A 144 -6.73 -0.44 -17.89
C GLU A 144 -7.33 -1.85 -17.69
N VAL A 145 -6.62 -2.74 -17.03
CA VAL A 145 -7.09 -4.12 -16.75
C VAL A 145 -8.40 -4.12 -15.97
N MET A 146 -8.53 -3.26 -14.97
CA MET A 146 -9.76 -3.17 -14.17
C MET A 146 -10.95 -2.74 -15.01
N ARG A 147 -10.77 -1.78 -15.91
CA ARG A 147 -11.82 -1.28 -16.81
C ARG A 147 -12.24 -2.34 -17.83
N GLU A 148 -11.29 -3.11 -18.38
CA GLU A 148 -11.57 -4.23 -19.28
C GLU A 148 -12.44 -5.29 -18.60
N VAL A 149 -12.03 -5.76 -17.42
CA VAL A 149 -12.77 -6.78 -16.67
C VAL A 149 -14.18 -6.30 -16.28
N LEU A 150 -14.31 -5.03 -15.84
CA LEU A 150 -15.62 -4.46 -15.53
C LEU A 150 -16.54 -4.42 -16.76
N ALA A 151 -16.01 -4.00 -17.91
CA ALA A 151 -16.78 -3.96 -19.16
C ALA A 151 -17.22 -5.36 -19.60
N GLU A 152 -16.34 -6.35 -19.59
CA GLU A 152 -16.64 -7.74 -19.91
C GLU A 152 -17.66 -8.37 -18.95
N ALA A 153 -17.62 -7.97 -17.68
CA ALA A 153 -18.61 -8.39 -16.67
C ALA A 153 -19.95 -7.63 -16.77
N GLY A 154 -20.11 -6.75 -17.77
CA GLY A 154 -21.33 -5.99 -18.02
C GLY A 154 -21.54 -4.78 -17.10
N PHE A 155 -20.48 -4.29 -16.47
CA PHE A 155 -20.52 -3.07 -15.64
C PHE A 155 -19.94 -1.87 -16.39
N ASP A 156 -20.34 -0.67 -15.96
CA ASP A 156 -19.75 0.57 -16.44
C ASP A 156 -18.26 0.63 -16.05
N PRO A 157 -17.32 0.66 -17.01
CA PRO A 157 -15.90 0.75 -16.71
C PRO A 157 -15.51 2.08 -16.01
N ASN A 158 -16.38 3.09 -16.03
CA ASN A 158 -16.14 4.34 -15.29
C ASN A 158 -16.34 4.22 -13.76
N VAL A 159 -16.69 3.04 -13.26
CA VAL A 159 -16.61 2.73 -11.82
C VAL A 159 -15.18 2.89 -11.32
N ILE A 160 -14.17 2.70 -12.20
CA ILE A 160 -12.79 3.05 -11.91
C ILE A 160 -12.24 4.01 -12.95
N THR A 161 -11.54 5.05 -12.50
CA THR A 161 -10.96 6.09 -13.35
C THR A 161 -9.55 6.44 -12.89
N LEU A 162 -8.74 6.92 -13.83
CA LEU A 162 -7.39 7.42 -13.58
C LEU A 162 -7.39 8.95 -13.69
N VAL A 163 -6.82 9.63 -12.71
CA VAL A 163 -6.60 11.09 -12.75
C VAL A 163 -5.12 11.35 -12.58
N CYS A 164 -4.49 11.84 -13.63
CA CYS A 164 -3.08 12.21 -13.62
C CYS A 164 -2.91 13.71 -13.47
N ASP A 165 -1.80 14.11 -12.86
CA ASP A 165 -1.37 15.50 -12.72
C ASP A 165 0.13 15.61 -12.96
N SER A 166 0.65 16.83 -12.83
CA SER A 166 2.08 17.11 -12.82
C SER A 166 2.47 17.81 -11.51
N HIS A 167 3.77 17.93 -11.28
CA HIS A 167 4.27 18.72 -10.14
C HIS A 167 3.94 20.21 -10.26
N ASP A 168 3.83 20.72 -11.49
CA ASP A 168 3.56 22.13 -11.76
C ASP A 168 2.05 22.46 -11.71
N ASP A 169 1.19 21.45 -11.89
CA ASP A 169 -0.27 21.58 -11.85
C ASP A 169 -0.89 20.43 -11.04
N PRO A 170 -0.73 20.45 -9.71
CA PRO A 170 -1.21 19.39 -8.84
C PRO A 170 -2.72 19.49 -8.60
N VAL A 171 -3.48 18.41 -8.83
CA VAL A 171 -4.94 18.36 -8.62
C VAL A 171 -5.37 17.63 -7.34
N ALA A 172 -4.42 17.05 -6.62
CA ALA A 172 -4.74 16.14 -5.51
C ALA A 172 -5.52 16.84 -4.38
N GLN A 173 -5.18 18.09 -4.04
CA GLN A 173 -5.85 18.84 -2.98
C GLN A 173 -7.30 19.15 -3.33
N ASP A 174 -7.55 19.63 -4.54
CA ASP A 174 -8.90 19.92 -5.03
C ASP A 174 -9.74 18.64 -5.12
N LEU A 175 -9.12 17.54 -5.57
CA LEU A 175 -9.82 16.27 -5.73
C LEU A 175 -10.29 15.72 -4.38
N VAL A 176 -9.40 15.65 -3.36
CA VAL A 176 -9.72 15.00 -2.07
C VAL A 176 -10.67 15.82 -1.21
N THR A 177 -10.83 17.12 -1.47
CA THR A 177 -11.74 18.00 -0.72
C THR A 177 -13.12 18.14 -1.35
N ARG A 178 -13.37 17.52 -2.51
CA ARG A 178 -14.69 17.57 -3.16
C ARG A 178 -15.78 16.97 -2.27
N PRO A 179 -16.99 17.58 -2.23
CA PRO A 179 -18.08 17.14 -1.36
C PRO A 179 -18.59 15.72 -1.66
N ASP A 180 -18.41 15.23 -2.88
CA ASP A 180 -18.85 13.93 -3.36
C ASP A 180 -17.84 12.79 -3.06
N ILE A 181 -16.65 13.13 -2.57
CA ILE A 181 -15.66 12.15 -2.14
C ILE A 181 -15.98 11.65 -0.72
N GLY A 182 -16.29 10.36 -0.61
CA GLY A 182 -16.65 9.71 0.66
C GLY A 182 -15.52 8.95 1.33
N ILE A 183 -14.45 8.64 0.59
CA ILE A 183 -13.26 7.94 1.08
C ILE A 183 -12.03 8.57 0.45
N VAL A 184 -10.98 8.77 1.26
CA VAL A 184 -9.63 9.11 0.80
C VAL A 184 -8.66 8.11 1.40
N ASP A 185 -7.92 7.42 0.55
CA ASP A 185 -6.81 6.54 0.91
C ASP A 185 -5.53 7.12 0.31
N CYS A 186 -4.56 7.47 1.15
CA CYS A 186 -3.37 8.18 0.71
C CYS A 186 -2.11 7.58 1.33
N THR A 187 -1.17 7.22 0.49
CA THR A 187 0.21 6.92 0.90
C THR A 187 1.13 8.02 0.41
N GLY A 188 1.88 8.64 1.31
CA GLY A 188 2.76 9.75 0.95
C GLY A 188 3.56 10.36 2.08
N GLY A 189 4.10 11.54 1.85
CA GLY A 189 4.85 12.30 2.84
C GLY A 189 3.95 12.89 3.94
N ASN A 190 4.52 13.06 5.16
CA ASN A 190 3.80 13.57 6.32
C ASN A 190 3.08 14.89 6.07
N PRO A 191 3.71 15.92 5.45
CA PRO A 191 3.04 17.21 5.28
C PRO A 191 1.74 17.12 4.46
N PHE A 192 1.72 16.27 3.43
CA PHE A 192 0.53 16.09 2.60
C PHE A 192 -0.52 15.22 3.29
N GLY A 193 -0.10 14.15 3.97
CA GLY A 193 -1.01 13.32 4.77
C GLY A 193 -1.69 14.11 5.89
N ASP A 194 -0.93 14.91 6.65
CA ASP A 194 -1.45 15.80 7.68
C ASP A 194 -2.43 16.84 7.11
N TRP A 195 -2.11 17.38 5.93
CA TRP A 195 -2.99 18.31 5.24
C TRP A 195 -4.32 17.65 4.86
N ILE A 196 -4.30 16.41 4.31
CA ILE A 196 -5.52 15.66 3.97
C ILE A 196 -6.37 15.42 5.22
N GLU A 197 -5.77 14.96 6.32
CA GLU A 197 -6.48 14.73 7.59
C GLU A 197 -7.17 16.00 8.12
N ALA A 198 -6.55 17.15 7.92
CA ALA A 198 -7.10 18.42 8.35
C ALA A 198 -8.23 18.96 7.44
N HIS A 199 -8.21 18.66 6.14
CA HIS A 199 -9.05 19.33 5.14
C HIS A 199 -10.13 18.44 4.51
N ALA A 200 -9.90 17.13 4.33
CA ALA A 200 -10.88 16.21 3.73
C ALA A 200 -11.94 15.72 4.73
N ARG A 201 -12.57 16.65 5.46
CA ARG A 201 -13.48 16.37 6.59
C ARG A 201 -14.77 15.67 6.20
N GLN A 202 -15.19 15.77 4.95
CA GLN A 202 -16.38 15.11 4.41
C GLN A 202 -16.16 13.61 4.17
N ALA A 203 -14.90 13.19 4.05
CA ALA A 203 -14.51 11.83 3.71
C ALA A 203 -14.06 11.01 4.94
N ARG A 204 -14.12 9.69 4.83
CA ARG A 204 -13.35 8.81 5.68
C ARG A 204 -11.92 8.76 5.15
N VAL A 205 -10.99 9.24 5.96
CA VAL A 205 -9.58 9.38 5.58
C VAL A 205 -8.77 8.24 6.16
N TYR A 206 -7.91 7.66 5.33
CA TYR A 206 -6.86 6.70 5.68
C TYR A 206 -5.55 7.24 5.11
N THR A 207 -4.56 7.42 5.96
CA THR A 207 -3.24 7.91 5.56
C THR A 207 -2.16 6.94 6.02
N GLU A 208 -1.26 6.61 5.11
CA GLU A 208 0.00 5.96 5.40
C GLU A 208 1.13 6.96 5.11
N LYS A 209 1.76 7.43 6.18
CA LYS A 209 2.78 8.49 6.15
C LYS A 209 4.16 7.89 6.42
N ALA A 210 5.22 8.66 6.12
CA ALA A 210 6.58 8.27 6.45
C ALA A 210 6.76 8.11 7.96
N GLY A 211 7.30 6.97 8.36
CA GLY A 211 7.63 6.68 9.75
C GLY A 211 9.09 7.02 10.08
N VAL A 212 9.43 6.97 11.37
CA VAL A 212 10.80 6.92 11.88
C VAL A 212 10.97 5.53 12.50
N ASN A 213 11.40 4.56 11.67
CA ASN A 213 11.54 3.18 12.11
C ASN A 213 12.81 3.02 12.93
N SER A 214 12.73 2.23 13.98
CA SER A 214 13.83 2.04 14.91
C SER A 214 14.05 0.55 15.17
N ILE A 215 15.32 0.19 15.32
CA ILE A 215 15.75 -1.13 15.78
C ILE A 215 16.35 -0.94 17.16
N VAL A 216 15.96 -1.79 18.12
CA VAL A 216 16.64 -1.92 19.41
C VAL A 216 17.40 -3.24 19.36
N LEU A 217 18.72 -3.17 19.37
CA LEU A 217 19.63 -4.32 19.34
C LEU A 217 20.21 -4.52 20.75
N ASP A 218 19.58 -5.37 21.54
CA ASP A 218 19.98 -5.68 22.91
C ASP A 218 20.83 -6.94 23.02
N GLY A 219 20.69 -7.87 22.09
CA GLY A 219 21.47 -9.10 21.98
C GLY A 219 21.16 -9.86 20.71
N THR A 220 22.00 -10.84 20.38
CA THR A 220 21.79 -11.74 19.25
C THR A 220 22.57 -13.04 19.45
N ASP A 221 22.01 -14.14 19.01
CA ASP A 221 22.67 -15.45 18.92
C ASP A 221 23.34 -15.70 17.56
N ASP A 222 23.15 -14.80 16.58
CA ASP A 222 23.82 -14.80 15.26
C ASP A 222 24.20 -13.37 14.87
N VAL A 223 25.37 -12.91 15.26
CA VAL A 223 25.89 -11.56 14.94
C VAL A 223 25.93 -11.32 13.43
N ARG A 224 26.40 -12.31 12.66
CA ARG A 224 26.55 -12.16 11.21
C ARG A 224 25.19 -12.07 10.52
N GLY A 225 24.25 -12.95 10.87
CA GLY A 225 22.91 -12.94 10.30
C GLY A 225 22.16 -11.68 10.66
N THR A 226 22.21 -11.24 11.92
CA THR A 226 21.55 -10.02 12.41
C THR A 226 22.09 -8.76 11.73
N THR A 227 23.42 -8.58 11.72
CA THR A 227 24.02 -7.38 11.08
C THR A 227 23.83 -7.41 9.57
N GLY A 228 23.87 -8.58 8.93
CA GLY A 228 23.55 -8.76 7.51
C GLY A 228 22.11 -8.39 7.18
N ASN A 229 21.15 -8.78 8.01
CA ASN A 229 19.74 -8.43 7.82
C ASN A 229 19.49 -6.91 8.02
N ILE A 230 20.12 -6.32 9.03
CA ILE A 230 20.07 -4.86 9.25
C ILE A 230 20.65 -4.13 8.03
N ALA A 231 21.84 -4.53 7.57
CA ALA A 231 22.50 -3.94 6.42
C ALA A 231 21.66 -4.07 5.13
N PHE A 232 21.07 -5.26 4.89
CA PHE A 232 20.14 -5.46 3.78
C PHE A 232 18.97 -4.48 3.84
N SER A 233 18.35 -4.33 5.02
CA SER A 233 17.22 -3.43 5.22
C SER A 233 17.57 -1.96 4.99
N LEU A 234 18.81 -1.56 5.32
CA LEU A 234 19.33 -0.21 5.08
C LEU A 234 19.66 0.05 3.61
N CYS A 235 20.20 -0.96 2.90
CA CYS A 235 20.63 -0.83 1.51
C CYS A 235 19.49 -0.99 0.51
N LEU A 236 18.44 -1.75 0.88
CA LEU A 236 17.35 -2.11 -0.01
C LEU A 236 16.66 -0.87 -0.57
N PHE A 237 16.59 -0.81 -1.91
CA PHE A 237 16.08 0.34 -2.66
C PHE A 237 16.73 1.68 -2.24
N SER A 238 18.02 1.64 -1.87
CA SER A 238 18.78 2.81 -1.37
C SER A 238 18.10 3.53 -0.19
N GLY A 239 17.44 2.77 0.69
CA GLY A 239 16.73 3.31 1.84
C GLY A 239 15.44 4.06 1.54
N GLN A 240 14.91 4.00 0.31
CA GLN A 240 13.70 4.72 -0.12
C GLN A 240 12.40 3.99 0.23
N MET A 241 12.35 3.31 1.37
CA MET A 241 11.19 2.57 1.83
C MET A 241 10.62 3.19 3.11
N CYS A 242 9.30 3.15 3.25
CA CYS A 242 8.61 3.55 4.49
C CYS A 242 9.05 2.70 5.71
N THR A 243 9.53 1.49 5.47
CA THR A 243 9.97 0.52 6.47
C THR A 243 11.48 0.53 6.72
N THR A 244 12.27 1.32 5.99
CA THR A 244 13.72 1.41 6.21
C THR A 244 14.02 1.86 7.63
N PRO A 245 14.89 1.15 8.40
CA PRO A 245 15.32 1.60 9.70
C PRO A 245 16.07 2.94 9.59
N GLN A 246 15.75 3.88 10.48
CA GLN A 246 16.38 5.18 10.52
C GLN A 246 17.22 5.38 11.78
N ASN A 247 16.88 4.65 12.85
CA ASN A 247 17.63 4.65 14.09
C ASN A 247 17.92 3.21 14.51
N ILE A 248 19.13 2.99 14.99
CA ILE A 248 19.54 1.72 15.61
C ILE A 248 20.06 2.05 17.01
N TYR A 249 19.35 1.57 18.02
CA TYR A 249 19.70 1.76 19.42
C TYR A 249 20.43 0.53 19.91
N ILE A 250 21.66 0.74 20.42
CA ILE A 250 22.52 -0.28 21.00
C ILE A 250 22.81 0.17 22.43
N PRO A 251 22.70 -0.69 23.46
CA PRO A 251 23.07 -0.33 24.82
C PRO A 251 24.53 0.13 24.93
N GLU A 252 24.78 1.16 25.74
CA GLU A 252 26.15 1.67 26.00
C GLU A 252 27.10 0.55 26.48
N GLY A 253 26.57 -0.37 27.30
CA GLY A 253 27.31 -1.53 27.77
C GLY A 253 27.53 -2.64 26.74
N GLY A 254 27.09 -2.45 25.49
CA GLY A 254 27.17 -3.46 24.43
C GLY A 254 26.01 -4.44 24.45
N ILE A 255 26.13 -5.51 23.66
CA ILE A 255 25.11 -6.54 23.44
C ILE A 255 25.59 -7.92 23.86
N ASP A 256 24.66 -8.81 24.20
CA ASP A 256 24.99 -10.22 24.48
C ASP A 256 25.05 -11.03 23.19
N THR A 257 26.10 -11.86 23.06
CA THR A 257 26.32 -12.78 21.93
C THR A 257 26.77 -14.14 22.44
N PRO A 258 26.74 -15.21 21.62
CA PRO A 258 27.22 -16.54 22.00
C PRO A 258 28.70 -16.56 22.43
N GLU A 259 29.51 -15.65 21.89
CA GLU A 259 30.94 -15.51 22.21
C GLU A 259 31.20 -14.64 23.44
N GLY A 260 30.15 -14.09 24.06
CA GLY A 260 30.21 -13.19 25.19
C GLY A 260 29.72 -11.76 24.88
N ARG A 261 30.05 -10.83 25.75
CA ARG A 261 29.63 -9.42 25.63
C ARG A 261 30.39 -8.72 24.50
N MET A 262 29.68 -8.25 23.47
CA MET A 262 30.24 -7.42 22.39
C MET A 262 30.04 -5.93 22.76
N SER A 263 31.09 -5.14 22.62
CA SER A 263 30.99 -3.69 22.91
C SER A 263 30.06 -2.96 21.96
N PHE A 264 29.61 -1.75 22.37
CA PHE A 264 28.85 -0.86 21.48
C PHE A 264 29.60 -0.59 20.17
N ASP A 265 30.89 -0.24 20.26
CA ASP A 265 31.71 0.11 19.10
C ASP A 265 31.89 -1.11 18.14
N ASP A 266 32.09 -2.29 18.68
CA ASP A 266 32.23 -3.51 17.89
C ASP A 266 30.90 -3.87 17.20
N ALA A 267 29.77 -3.71 17.87
CA ALA A 267 28.45 -3.97 17.29
C ALA A 267 28.12 -2.95 16.16
N ALA A 268 28.43 -1.68 16.39
CA ALA A 268 28.29 -0.64 15.37
C ALA A 268 29.20 -0.89 14.16
N ALA A 269 30.48 -1.24 14.41
CA ALA A 269 31.44 -1.56 13.36
C ALA A 269 31.00 -2.80 12.55
N ALA A 270 30.40 -3.81 13.20
CA ALA A 270 29.88 -5.00 12.51
C ALA A 270 28.73 -4.65 11.54
N ILE A 271 27.85 -3.73 11.92
CA ILE A 271 26.78 -3.24 11.04
C ILE A 271 27.37 -2.47 9.85
N VAL A 272 28.30 -1.53 10.10
CA VAL A 272 28.98 -0.79 9.03
C VAL A 272 29.68 -1.73 8.06
N LYS A 273 30.43 -2.70 8.57
CA LYS A 273 31.08 -3.72 7.73
C LYS A 273 30.10 -4.53 6.88
N ALA A 274 28.91 -4.82 7.41
CA ALA A 274 27.88 -5.52 6.65
C ALA A 274 27.28 -4.62 5.55
N VAL A 275 27.08 -3.33 5.80
CA VAL A 275 26.67 -2.34 4.77
C VAL A 275 27.74 -2.23 3.68
N ASP A 276 29.01 -2.08 4.05
CA ASP A 276 30.12 -2.02 3.09
C ASP A 276 30.20 -3.27 2.23
N TRP A 277 29.92 -4.45 2.80
CA TRP A 277 29.86 -5.68 2.04
C TRP A 277 28.77 -5.63 0.96
N PHE A 278 27.57 -5.09 1.26
CA PHE A 278 26.49 -4.99 0.27
C PHE A 278 26.83 -4.07 -0.90
N VAL A 279 27.51 -2.95 -0.65
CA VAL A 279 27.75 -1.90 -1.65
C VAL A 279 29.12 -1.99 -2.32
N SER A 280 30.06 -2.80 -1.82
CA SER A 280 31.43 -2.93 -2.37
C SER A 280 31.49 -3.67 -3.69
N ASP A 281 30.58 -4.58 -3.96
CA ASP A 281 30.47 -5.29 -5.23
C ASP A 281 29.41 -4.63 -6.12
N PRO A 282 29.76 -4.13 -7.32
CA PRO A 282 28.83 -3.41 -8.18
C PRO A 282 27.59 -4.22 -8.60
N ALA A 283 27.74 -5.55 -8.81
CA ALA A 283 26.61 -6.39 -9.22
C ALA A 283 25.63 -6.54 -8.05
N ARG A 284 26.13 -6.84 -6.85
CA ARG A 284 25.31 -6.94 -5.64
C ARG A 284 24.67 -5.60 -5.27
N ALA A 285 25.41 -4.50 -5.37
CA ALA A 285 24.88 -3.15 -5.14
C ALA A 285 23.74 -2.85 -6.12
N ALA A 286 23.84 -3.20 -7.39
CA ALA A 286 22.81 -3.01 -8.40
C ALA A 286 21.53 -3.83 -8.13
N GLU A 287 21.67 -5.03 -7.54
CA GLU A 287 20.52 -5.87 -7.18
C GLU A 287 19.74 -5.32 -5.99
N VAL A 288 20.44 -4.74 -5.01
CA VAL A 288 19.85 -4.28 -3.74
C VAL A 288 19.42 -2.84 -3.80
N SER A 289 20.22 -1.98 -4.42
CA SER A 289 19.99 -0.53 -4.47
C SER A 289 18.96 -0.15 -5.53
N GLY A 290 18.51 1.10 -5.47
CA GLY A 290 17.67 1.72 -6.49
C GLY A 290 18.16 3.12 -6.84
N ALA A 291 17.74 3.63 -7.98
CA ALA A 291 18.02 5.00 -8.38
C ALA A 291 17.21 6.01 -7.54
N ILE A 292 17.79 7.18 -7.28
CA ILE A 292 17.09 8.30 -6.66
C ILE A 292 16.37 9.10 -7.76
N GLN A 293 15.10 8.83 -7.94
CA GLN A 293 14.28 9.48 -8.99
C GLN A 293 13.79 10.88 -8.58
N SER A 294 13.55 11.10 -7.30
CA SER A 294 13.06 12.38 -6.79
C SER A 294 14.20 13.40 -6.66
N THR A 295 14.10 14.49 -7.39
CA THR A 295 15.03 15.64 -7.27
C THR A 295 15.02 16.23 -5.86
N HIS A 296 13.86 16.23 -5.19
CA HIS A 296 13.73 16.67 -3.80
C HIS A 296 14.50 15.75 -2.84
N THR A 297 14.43 14.43 -3.03
CA THR A 297 15.20 13.47 -2.23
C THR A 297 16.70 13.65 -2.48
N ALA A 298 17.13 13.80 -3.74
CA ALA A 298 18.53 14.06 -4.09
C ALA A 298 19.04 15.33 -3.40
N ALA A 299 18.28 16.42 -3.47
CA ALA A 299 18.65 17.69 -2.82
C ALA A 299 18.78 17.56 -1.29
N ARG A 300 17.93 16.77 -0.63
CA ARG A 300 18.05 16.49 0.82
C ARG A 300 19.32 15.69 1.15
N ILE A 301 19.67 14.70 0.34
CA ILE A 301 20.90 13.92 0.50
C ILE A 301 22.11 14.83 0.35
N ASP A 302 22.12 15.70 -0.67
CA ASP A 302 23.22 16.65 -0.89
C ASP A 302 23.33 17.69 0.24
N ALA A 303 22.22 18.11 0.83
CA ALA A 303 22.23 18.99 1.99
C ALA A 303 22.79 18.30 3.26
N ALA A 304 22.47 17.00 3.44
CA ALA A 304 22.96 16.23 4.59
C ALA A 304 24.45 15.87 4.50
N ARG A 305 25.07 15.96 3.32
CA ARG A 305 26.52 15.74 3.11
C ARG A 305 27.40 16.95 3.46
N LYS A 306 26.79 18.11 3.63
CA LYS A 306 27.45 19.38 3.99
C LYS A 306 27.51 19.58 5.49
#